data_6367bcb2bad2fa3d652e59da2d6893ca
#
_entry.id   6367bcb2bad2fa3d652e59da2d6893ca
#
_cell.length_a   1.000
_cell.length_b   1.000
_cell.length_c   1.000
_cell.angle_alpha   90.00
_cell.angle_beta   90.00
_cell.angle_gamma   90.00
#
_symmetry.space_group_name_H-M   'P 1'
#
loop_
_entity.id
_entity.type
_entity.pdbx_description
1 polymer ?
#
loop_
_entity_poly.entity_id
_entity_poly.type
_entity_poly.pdbx_seq_one_letter_code
_entity_poly.pdbx_strand_id
1 'polypeptide(L)'
;MKNFLYKEIKLCLAPINYVYLLFAVMTFIPNYPRYVPFYFMCVSFLHLFNNAMFNKDIEYSMILPITKRQIVKSRCLMVAAYEIIFTLLSVPFSVLYAFFGPGPNVAGIEANVAFYGLVLVLMSIFSFVYFTSFYKKAGKPGVPFLKGTIAFWISFIAFETPIYMKTVINKPFITMLDNSDKASQIMQLPV
;
A
#
# COMPACT_ATOMS: atom_id res chain seq x y z
N MET A 1 -3.56 -20.54 -14.14
CA MET A 1 -3.38 -19.38 -13.26
C MET A 1 -4.59 -19.12 -12.36
N LYS A 2 -5.85 -19.14 -12.86
CA LYS A 2 -7.06 -18.89 -12.01
C LYS A 2 -7.11 -19.79 -10.76
N ASN A 3 -6.86 -21.08 -10.89
CA ASN A 3 -6.91 -22.03 -9.78
C ASN A 3 -5.82 -21.76 -8.71
N PHE A 4 -4.68 -21.21 -9.11
CA PHE A 4 -3.60 -20.85 -8.16
C PHE A 4 -3.95 -19.57 -7.38
N LEU A 5 -4.48 -18.56 -8.05
CA LEU A 5 -4.99 -17.37 -7.38
C LEU A 5 -6.11 -17.71 -6.39
N TYR A 6 -7.04 -18.57 -6.78
CA TYR A 6 -8.09 -19.05 -5.89
C TYR A 6 -7.52 -19.77 -4.65
N LYS A 7 -6.50 -20.61 -4.84
CA LYS A 7 -5.79 -21.26 -3.73
C LYS A 7 -5.15 -20.24 -2.80
N GLU A 8 -4.42 -19.26 -3.34
CA GLU A 8 -3.77 -18.20 -2.56
C GLU A 8 -4.80 -17.40 -1.74
N ILE A 9 -5.91 -17.01 -2.37
CA ILE A 9 -6.98 -16.31 -1.67
C ILE A 9 -7.54 -17.15 -0.53
N LYS A 10 -7.81 -18.43 -0.77
CA LYS A 10 -8.44 -19.32 0.23
C LYS A 10 -7.49 -19.70 1.39
N LEU A 11 -6.19 -19.86 1.13
CA LEU A 11 -5.23 -20.33 2.14
C LEU A 11 -4.50 -19.18 2.85
N CYS A 12 -4.35 -18.01 2.22
CA CYS A 12 -3.53 -16.94 2.76
C CYS A 12 -4.36 -15.79 3.33
N LEU A 13 -5.49 -15.42 2.68
CA LEU A 13 -6.36 -14.36 3.19
C LEU A 13 -7.12 -14.85 4.42
N ALA A 14 -6.81 -14.26 5.56
CA ALA A 14 -7.58 -14.40 6.79
C ALA A 14 -8.67 -13.33 6.86
N PRO A 15 -9.76 -13.53 7.64
CA PRO A 15 -10.81 -12.51 7.84
C PRO A 15 -10.25 -11.14 8.26
N ILE A 16 -9.18 -11.13 9.04
CA ILE A 16 -8.49 -9.91 9.48
C ILE A 16 -7.99 -9.06 8.31
N ASN A 17 -7.59 -9.67 7.18
CA ASN A 17 -7.13 -8.92 6.01
C ASN A 17 -8.25 -8.07 5.40
N TYR A 18 -9.50 -8.52 5.46
CA TYR A 18 -10.65 -7.71 5.02
C TYR A 18 -10.89 -6.51 5.93
N VAL A 19 -10.62 -6.65 7.25
CA VAL A 19 -10.69 -5.53 8.19
C VAL A 19 -9.68 -4.45 7.84
N TYR A 20 -8.47 -4.84 7.37
CA TYR A 20 -7.48 -3.87 6.92
C TYR A 20 -7.92 -3.06 5.69
N LEU A 21 -8.80 -3.59 4.84
CA LEU A 21 -9.37 -2.81 3.73
C LEU A 21 -10.24 -1.65 4.22
N LEU A 22 -10.87 -1.78 5.39
CA LEU A 22 -11.69 -0.71 5.97
C LEU A 22 -10.84 0.50 6.38
N PHE A 23 -9.53 0.35 6.61
CA PHE A 23 -8.66 1.49 6.89
C PHE A 23 -8.54 2.48 5.73
N ALA A 24 -8.98 2.11 4.52
CA ALA A 24 -9.14 3.07 3.44
C ALA A 24 -10.05 4.26 3.81
N VAL A 25 -11.02 4.05 4.71
CA VAL A 25 -11.88 5.13 5.26
C VAL A 25 -11.07 6.21 5.98
N MET A 26 -9.92 5.87 6.55
CA MET A 26 -9.07 6.83 7.26
C MET A 26 -8.54 7.96 6.36
N THR A 27 -8.56 7.79 5.04
CA THR A 27 -8.22 8.87 4.09
C THR A 27 -9.21 10.03 4.14
N PHE A 28 -10.39 9.84 4.74
CA PHE A 28 -11.40 10.88 4.97
C PHE A 28 -11.14 11.72 6.24
N ILE A 29 -10.22 11.31 7.13
CA ILE A 29 -9.95 12.02 8.37
C ILE A 29 -9.18 13.32 8.10
N PRO A 30 -9.69 14.50 8.58
CA PRO A 30 -9.00 15.76 8.41
C PRO A 30 -7.71 15.82 9.23
N ASN A 31 -6.72 16.57 8.74
CA ASN A 31 -5.42 16.80 9.40
C ASN A 31 -4.68 15.50 9.78
N TYR A 32 -4.87 14.45 8.99
CA TYR A 32 -4.25 13.14 9.19
C TYR A 32 -3.28 12.81 8.04
N PRO A 33 -2.07 12.26 8.33
CA PRO A 33 -1.13 11.87 7.29
C PRO A 33 -1.72 10.75 6.41
N ARG A 34 -2.02 11.06 5.15
CA ARG A 34 -2.75 10.16 4.23
C ARG A 34 -1.99 8.90 3.86
N TYR A 35 -0.68 8.83 4.13
CA TYR A 35 0.12 7.60 3.93
C TYR A 35 -0.09 6.55 5.01
N VAL A 36 -0.58 6.93 6.19
CA VAL A 36 -0.73 6.01 7.33
C VAL A 36 -1.73 4.88 7.05
N PRO A 37 -2.90 5.10 6.43
CA PRO A 37 -3.79 4.01 6.00
C PRO A 37 -3.10 2.98 5.10
N PHE A 38 -2.23 3.42 4.20
CA PHE A 38 -1.46 2.54 3.32
C PHE A 38 -0.38 1.75 4.08
N TYR A 39 0.19 2.32 5.12
CA TYR A 39 1.06 1.56 6.02
C TYR A 39 0.29 0.46 6.76
N PHE A 40 -0.92 0.73 7.26
CA PHE A 40 -1.77 -0.31 7.86
C PHE A 40 -2.11 -1.43 6.86
N MET A 41 -2.32 -1.10 5.61
CA MET A 41 -2.45 -2.11 4.56
C MET A 41 -1.19 -2.98 4.46
N CYS A 42 0.02 -2.40 4.53
CA CYS A 42 1.27 -3.17 4.57
C CYS A 42 1.36 -4.07 5.81
N VAL A 43 0.82 -3.65 6.97
CA VAL A 43 0.75 -4.48 8.18
C VAL A 43 -0.10 -5.74 7.94
N SER A 44 -1.13 -5.68 7.10
CA SER A 44 -1.94 -6.84 6.76
C SER A 44 -1.13 -7.98 6.11
N PHE A 45 0.02 -7.66 5.47
CA PHE A 45 0.90 -8.70 4.90
C PHE A 45 1.49 -9.61 5.96
N LEU A 46 1.81 -9.07 7.15
CA LEU A 46 2.28 -9.90 8.25
C LEU A 46 1.26 -10.98 8.60
N HIS A 47 -0.03 -10.61 8.66
CA HIS A 47 -1.11 -11.55 8.93
C HIS A 47 -1.31 -12.53 7.77
N LEU A 48 -1.25 -12.05 6.54
CA LEU A 48 -1.38 -12.88 5.34
C LEU A 48 -0.30 -13.95 5.28
N PHE A 49 0.96 -13.59 5.52
CA PHE A 49 2.07 -14.55 5.49
C PHE A 49 2.10 -15.45 6.71
N ASN A 50 1.71 -14.98 7.90
CA ASN A 50 1.52 -15.82 9.06
C ASN A 50 0.44 -16.88 8.81
N ASN A 51 -0.71 -16.47 8.28
CA ASN A 51 -1.80 -17.39 7.96
C ASN A 51 -1.39 -18.44 6.91
N ALA A 52 -0.65 -18.04 5.88
CA ALA A 52 -0.08 -18.95 4.89
C ALA A 52 0.86 -19.99 5.52
N MET A 53 1.63 -19.58 6.53
CA MET A 53 2.52 -20.50 7.27
C MET A 53 1.74 -21.44 8.17
N PHE A 54 0.74 -20.95 8.91
CA PHE A 54 -0.13 -21.80 9.74
C PHE A 54 -0.84 -22.87 8.90
N ASN A 55 -1.27 -22.51 7.71
CA ASN A 55 -1.93 -23.44 6.77
C ASN A 55 -0.94 -24.31 5.98
N LYS A 56 0.36 -24.26 6.31
CA LYS A 56 1.43 -25.03 5.63
C LYS A 56 1.38 -24.89 4.10
N ASP A 57 1.03 -23.69 3.62
CA ASP A 57 0.81 -23.43 2.19
C ASP A 57 2.03 -23.77 1.33
N ILE A 58 3.24 -23.51 1.80
CA ILE A 58 4.49 -23.84 1.08
C ILE A 58 4.63 -25.35 0.96
N GLU A 59 4.39 -26.12 2.04
CA GLU A 59 4.48 -27.59 2.03
C GLU A 59 3.43 -28.17 1.09
N TYR A 60 2.18 -27.71 1.19
CA TYR A 60 1.09 -28.12 0.31
C TYR A 60 1.40 -27.80 -1.16
N SER A 61 1.97 -26.62 -1.43
CA SER A 61 2.32 -26.20 -2.78
C SER A 61 3.46 -27.02 -3.38
N MET A 62 4.38 -27.56 -2.57
CA MET A 62 5.48 -28.42 -3.05
C MET A 62 5.01 -29.82 -3.47
N ILE A 63 3.85 -30.28 -3.00
CA ILE A 63 3.25 -31.57 -3.39
C ILE A 63 2.62 -31.47 -4.78
N LEU A 64 2.21 -30.26 -5.18
CA LEU A 64 1.61 -30.03 -6.48
C LEU A 64 2.67 -30.00 -7.61
N PRO A 65 2.33 -30.44 -8.84
CA PRO A 65 3.24 -30.42 -9.98
C PRO A 65 3.44 -28.99 -10.51
N ILE A 66 4.01 -28.11 -9.68
CA ILE A 66 4.20 -26.68 -9.97
C ILE A 66 5.64 -26.25 -9.67
N THR A 67 6.13 -25.27 -10.40
CA THR A 67 7.47 -24.72 -10.18
C THR A 67 7.49 -23.70 -9.05
N LYS A 68 8.60 -23.59 -8.35
CA LYS A 68 8.83 -22.58 -7.30
C LYS A 68 8.54 -21.15 -7.80
N ARG A 69 8.86 -20.87 -9.08
CA ARG A 69 8.58 -19.56 -9.70
C ARG A 69 7.08 -19.27 -9.80
N GLN A 70 6.28 -20.29 -10.09
CA GLN A 70 4.81 -20.13 -10.17
C GLN A 70 4.20 -19.84 -8.80
N ILE A 71 4.72 -20.46 -7.74
CA ILE A 71 4.28 -20.19 -6.35
C ILE A 71 4.57 -18.73 -5.99
N VAL A 72 5.79 -18.27 -6.20
CA VAL A 72 6.17 -16.87 -5.90
C VAL A 72 5.36 -15.89 -6.75
N LYS A 73 5.22 -16.16 -8.06
CA LYS A 73 4.48 -15.29 -8.97
C LYS A 73 3.01 -15.16 -8.58
N SER A 74 2.35 -16.26 -8.21
CA SER A 74 0.94 -16.20 -7.78
C SER A 74 0.78 -15.40 -6.49
N ARG A 75 1.72 -15.52 -5.55
CA ARG A 75 1.73 -14.75 -4.32
C ARG A 75 1.95 -13.26 -4.57
N CYS A 76 2.94 -12.91 -5.40
CA CYS A 76 3.18 -11.52 -5.79
C CYS A 76 1.96 -10.91 -6.49
N LEU A 77 1.33 -11.68 -7.39
CA LEU A 77 0.14 -11.20 -8.10
C LEU A 77 -1.06 -10.97 -7.16
N MET A 78 -1.26 -11.87 -6.19
CA MET A 78 -2.31 -11.72 -5.18
C MET A 78 -2.08 -10.47 -4.31
N VAL A 79 -0.84 -10.26 -3.87
CA VAL A 79 -0.49 -9.08 -3.06
C VAL A 79 -0.66 -7.80 -3.88
N ALA A 80 -0.17 -7.76 -5.13
CA ALA A 80 -0.36 -6.61 -6.01
C ALA A 80 -1.85 -6.30 -6.27
N ALA A 81 -2.67 -7.33 -6.48
CA ALA A 81 -4.12 -7.16 -6.61
C ALA A 81 -4.73 -6.57 -5.34
N TYR A 82 -4.29 -7.02 -4.17
CA TYR A 82 -4.76 -6.51 -2.88
C TYR A 82 -4.36 -5.03 -2.66
N GLU A 83 -3.13 -4.65 -3.05
CA GLU A 83 -2.65 -3.26 -3.04
C GLU A 83 -3.49 -2.35 -3.96
N ILE A 84 -3.77 -2.82 -5.17
CA ILE A 84 -4.59 -2.08 -6.14
C ILE A 84 -6.03 -1.93 -5.62
N ILE A 85 -6.63 -2.98 -5.07
CA ILE A 85 -7.98 -2.92 -4.51
C ILE A 85 -8.05 -1.91 -3.37
N PHE A 86 -7.07 -1.91 -2.46
CA PHE A 86 -7.01 -0.94 -1.36
C PHE A 86 -6.88 0.49 -1.88
N THR A 87 -5.99 0.71 -2.85
CA THR A 87 -5.79 2.02 -3.48
C THR A 87 -7.07 2.51 -4.16
N LEU A 88 -7.75 1.66 -4.93
CA LEU A 88 -9.03 1.99 -5.57
C LEU A 88 -10.13 2.28 -4.53
N LEU A 89 -10.14 1.52 -3.44
CA LEU A 89 -11.12 1.73 -2.35
C LEU A 89 -10.88 3.05 -1.62
N SER A 90 -9.65 3.55 -1.55
CA SER A 90 -9.34 4.83 -0.89
C SER A 90 -9.73 6.06 -1.73
N VAL A 91 -9.83 5.93 -3.06
CA VAL A 91 -10.17 7.04 -3.96
C VAL A 91 -11.52 7.69 -3.62
N PRO A 92 -12.64 6.96 -3.48
CA PRO A 92 -13.92 7.59 -3.16
C PRO A 92 -13.91 8.36 -1.84
N PHE A 93 -13.19 7.89 -0.83
CA PHE A 93 -13.08 8.61 0.45
C PHE A 93 -12.24 9.89 0.32
N SER A 94 -11.22 9.88 -0.52
CA SER A 94 -10.45 11.09 -0.82
C SER A 94 -11.26 12.11 -1.61
N VAL A 95 -12.08 11.65 -2.57
CA VAL A 95 -13.01 12.50 -3.31
C VAL A 95 -14.07 13.10 -2.36
N LEU A 96 -14.66 12.30 -1.48
CA LEU A 96 -15.59 12.79 -0.47
C LEU A 96 -14.94 13.85 0.43
N TYR A 97 -13.66 13.64 0.81
CA TYR A 97 -12.92 14.66 1.56
C TYR A 97 -12.74 15.95 0.77
N ALA A 98 -12.46 15.90 -0.54
CA ALA A 98 -12.32 17.10 -1.36
C ALA A 98 -13.62 17.93 -1.43
N PHE A 99 -14.79 17.26 -1.41
CA PHE A 99 -16.09 17.94 -1.43
C PHE A 99 -16.55 18.43 -0.05
N PHE A 100 -16.38 17.62 0.98
CA PHE A 100 -16.98 17.84 2.31
C PHE A 100 -15.95 18.16 3.40
N GLY A 101 -14.67 18.09 3.10
CA GLY A 101 -13.61 18.33 4.08
C GLY A 101 -13.51 19.80 4.49
N PRO A 102 -12.97 20.05 5.70
CA PRO A 102 -12.88 21.40 6.28
C PRO A 102 -11.84 22.31 5.62
N GLY A 103 -11.08 21.83 4.63
CA GLY A 103 -10.05 22.59 3.94
C GLY A 103 -8.84 21.74 3.56
N PRO A 104 -7.74 22.37 3.11
CA PRO A 104 -6.53 21.64 2.73
C PRO A 104 -5.92 20.87 3.89
N ASN A 105 -5.34 19.71 3.61
CA ASN A 105 -4.74 18.86 4.63
C ASN A 105 -3.39 19.45 5.07
N VAL A 106 -3.29 19.86 6.32
CA VAL A 106 -2.06 20.42 6.90
C VAL A 106 -1.00 19.34 7.18
N ALA A 107 -1.41 18.07 7.27
CA ALA A 107 -0.56 16.96 7.70
C ALA A 107 0.12 16.19 6.56
N GLY A 108 0.33 16.79 5.39
CA GLY A 108 1.03 16.17 4.26
C GLY A 108 0.39 16.48 2.90
N ILE A 109 0.78 15.73 1.87
CA ILE A 109 0.26 15.91 0.50
C ILE A 109 -1.25 15.72 0.44
N GLU A 110 -1.91 16.54 -0.39
CA GLU A 110 -3.30 16.31 -0.78
C GLU A 110 -3.45 15.03 -1.63
N ALA A 111 -4.60 14.37 -1.51
CA ALA A 111 -4.90 13.15 -2.25
C ALA A 111 -5.19 13.44 -3.72
N ASN A 112 -4.16 13.77 -4.46
CA ASN A 112 -4.16 13.99 -5.91
C ASN A 112 -3.55 12.78 -6.65
N VAL A 113 -3.49 12.82 -7.97
CA VAL A 113 -2.90 11.77 -8.81
C VAL A 113 -1.43 11.53 -8.45
N ALA A 114 -0.68 12.60 -8.14
CA ALA A 114 0.72 12.49 -7.73
C ALA A 114 0.85 11.73 -6.40
N PHE A 115 -0.02 11.98 -5.42
CA PHE A 115 -0.08 11.24 -4.17
C PHE A 115 -0.29 9.74 -4.41
N TYR A 116 -1.28 9.36 -5.22
CA TYR A 116 -1.54 7.95 -5.53
C TYR A 116 -0.37 7.29 -6.27
N GLY A 117 0.31 8.01 -7.16
CA GLY A 117 1.55 7.56 -7.80
C GLY A 117 2.65 7.27 -6.78
N LEU A 118 2.89 8.19 -5.86
CA LEU A 118 3.88 8.02 -4.78
C LEU A 118 3.53 6.88 -3.83
N VAL A 119 2.25 6.72 -3.50
CA VAL A 119 1.75 5.59 -2.68
C VAL A 119 2.05 4.25 -3.35
N LEU A 120 1.76 4.10 -4.64
CA LEU A 120 2.07 2.87 -5.36
C LEU A 120 3.57 2.56 -5.39
N VAL A 121 4.42 3.58 -5.50
CA VAL A 121 5.88 3.42 -5.40
C VAL A 121 6.28 2.96 -3.99
N LEU A 122 5.74 3.59 -2.93
CA LEU A 122 6.01 3.20 -1.54
C LEU A 122 5.62 1.74 -1.26
N MET A 123 4.43 1.34 -1.69
CA MET A 123 3.94 -0.04 -1.53
C MET A 123 4.83 -1.02 -2.32
N SER A 124 5.24 -0.66 -3.53
CA SER A 124 6.13 -1.48 -4.34
C SER A 124 7.50 -1.65 -3.69
N ILE A 125 8.08 -0.60 -3.09
CA ILE A 125 9.34 -0.67 -2.34
C ILE A 125 9.18 -1.60 -1.14
N PHE A 126 8.11 -1.43 -0.35
CA PHE A 126 7.81 -2.30 0.77
C PHE A 126 7.71 -3.76 0.33
N SER A 127 6.87 -4.05 -0.66
CA SER A 127 6.63 -5.39 -1.17
C SER A 127 7.91 -6.03 -1.73
N PHE A 128 8.73 -5.27 -2.46
CA PHE A 128 10.01 -5.75 -3.00
C PHE A 128 10.97 -6.17 -1.89
N VAL A 129 11.17 -5.32 -0.87
CA VAL A 129 12.04 -5.61 0.27
C VAL A 129 11.50 -6.78 1.09
N TYR A 130 10.18 -6.80 1.31
CA TYR A 130 9.50 -7.87 2.04
C TYR A 130 9.68 -9.22 1.35
N PHE A 131 9.31 -9.36 0.08
CA PHE A 131 9.42 -10.61 -0.67
C PHE A 131 10.87 -11.10 -0.76
N THR A 132 11.80 -10.20 -1.10
CA THR A 132 13.23 -10.55 -1.20
C THR A 132 13.77 -11.07 0.14
N SER A 133 13.37 -10.47 1.25
CA SER A 133 13.79 -10.91 2.58
C SER A 133 13.10 -12.19 3.03
N PHE A 134 11.80 -12.35 2.74
CA PHE A 134 11.00 -13.50 3.12
C PHE A 134 11.48 -14.78 2.43
N TYR A 135 11.70 -14.74 1.13
CA TYR A 135 12.12 -15.93 0.38
C TYR A 135 13.61 -16.29 0.57
N LYS A 136 14.43 -15.38 1.12
CA LYS A 136 15.81 -15.73 1.53
C LYS A 136 15.85 -16.58 2.81
N LYS A 137 14.93 -16.36 3.75
CA LYS A 137 14.80 -17.10 5.00
C LYS A 137 13.32 -17.42 5.24
N ALA A 138 12.79 -18.35 4.44
CA ALA A 138 11.40 -18.78 4.57
C ALA A 138 11.15 -19.34 5.99
N GLY A 139 10.08 -18.85 6.63
CA GLY A 139 9.64 -19.38 7.93
C GLY A 139 9.50 -18.36 9.07
N LYS A 140 9.92 -17.10 8.89
CA LYS A 140 9.73 -16.05 9.92
C LYS A 140 9.35 -14.71 9.25
N PRO A 141 8.06 -14.39 9.11
CA PRO A 141 7.63 -13.18 8.41
C PRO A 141 7.93 -11.87 9.16
N GLY A 142 8.23 -11.92 10.45
CA GLY A 142 8.49 -10.74 11.26
C GLY A 142 9.74 -9.95 10.86
N VAL A 143 10.86 -10.65 10.58
CA VAL A 143 12.10 -9.97 10.15
C VAL A 143 11.97 -9.33 8.77
N PRO A 144 11.42 -9.99 7.73
CA PRO A 144 11.09 -9.36 6.45
C PRO A 144 10.17 -8.15 6.61
N PHE A 145 9.17 -8.26 7.47
CA PHE A 145 8.25 -7.15 7.77
C PHE A 145 8.98 -5.94 8.35
N LEU A 146 9.85 -6.15 9.34
CA LEU A 146 10.64 -5.06 9.92
C LEU A 146 11.51 -4.35 8.88
N LYS A 147 12.16 -5.11 7.99
CA LYS A 147 12.96 -4.54 6.90
C LYS A 147 12.10 -3.75 5.91
N GLY A 148 10.94 -4.28 5.54
CA GLY A 148 9.97 -3.59 4.68
C GLY A 148 9.48 -2.30 5.33
N THR A 149 9.16 -2.33 6.62
CA THR A 149 8.74 -1.15 7.39
C THR A 149 9.80 -0.06 7.42
N ILE A 150 11.05 -0.43 7.66
CA ILE A 150 12.18 0.54 7.64
C ILE A 150 12.30 1.17 6.24
N ALA A 151 12.25 0.35 5.18
CA ALA A 151 12.31 0.84 3.81
C ALA A 151 11.13 1.76 3.47
N PHE A 152 9.91 1.41 3.91
CA PHE A 152 8.72 2.24 3.75
C PHE A 152 8.88 3.62 4.39
N TRP A 153 9.29 3.68 5.65
CA TRP A 153 9.43 4.94 6.38
C TRP A 153 10.56 5.81 5.86
N ILE A 154 11.68 5.23 5.46
CA ILE A 154 12.78 5.98 4.80
C ILE A 154 12.27 6.61 3.49
N SER A 155 11.58 5.83 2.66
CA SER A 155 11.03 6.33 1.40
C SER A 155 9.92 7.37 1.62
N PHE A 156 9.07 7.18 2.63
CA PHE A 156 8.06 8.15 3.05
C PHE A 156 8.69 9.50 3.41
N ILE A 157 9.71 9.50 4.28
CA ILE A 157 10.42 10.72 4.66
C ILE A 157 11.05 11.39 3.43
N ALA A 158 11.65 10.61 2.52
CA ALA A 158 12.25 11.13 1.30
C ALA A 158 11.22 11.82 0.37
N PHE A 159 9.98 11.32 0.32
CA PHE A 159 8.92 11.90 -0.50
C PHE A 159 8.23 13.09 0.15
N GLU A 160 8.03 13.06 1.47
CA GLU A 160 7.40 14.15 2.21
C GLU A 160 8.33 15.34 2.45
N THR A 161 9.65 15.11 2.61
CA THR A 161 10.63 16.18 2.89
C THR A 161 10.55 17.34 1.89
N PRO A 162 10.52 17.12 0.55
CA PRO A 162 10.41 18.23 -0.41
C PRO A 162 9.13 19.05 -0.24
N ILE A 163 8.06 18.44 0.24
CA ILE A 163 6.75 19.07 0.41
C ILE A 163 6.72 19.95 1.66
N TYR A 164 7.25 19.45 2.78
CA TYR A 164 7.44 20.25 3.97
C TYR A 164 8.41 21.44 3.74
N MET A 165 9.38 21.27 2.85
CA MET A 165 10.29 22.35 2.44
C MET A 165 9.65 23.34 1.46
N LYS A 166 8.40 23.13 1.00
CA LYS A 166 7.64 24.02 0.11
C LYS A 166 7.61 25.45 0.65
N THR A 167 7.41 25.61 1.95
CA THR A 167 7.42 26.93 2.62
C THR A 167 8.77 27.62 2.58
N VAL A 168 9.86 26.88 2.38
CA VAL A 168 11.24 27.41 2.39
C VAL A 168 11.77 27.62 0.96
N ILE A 169 11.40 26.75 0.01
CA ILE A 169 12.01 26.68 -1.33
C ILE A 169 10.99 27.02 -2.43
N ASN A 170 10.04 27.74 -2.28
CA ASN A 170 9.01 28.24 -3.23
C ASN A 170 9.28 27.96 -4.74
N LYS A 171 9.53 26.67 -5.12
CA LYS A 171 9.83 26.24 -6.49
C LYS A 171 8.58 25.73 -7.20
N PRO A 172 8.35 26.08 -8.49
CA PRO A 172 7.13 25.70 -9.22
C PRO A 172 6.89 24.19 -9.32
N PHE A 173 7.94 23.37 -9.31
CA PHE A 173 7.80 21.91 -9.34
C PHE A 173 7.12 21.35 -8.08
N ILE A 174 7.41 21.91 -6.91
CA ILE A 174 6.85 21.47 -5.63
C ILE A 174 5.39 21.92 -5.51
N THR A 175 5.05 23.10 -6.04
CA THR A 175 3.66 23.57 -6.09
C THR A 175 2.79 22.76 -7.04
N MET A 176 3.36 22.17 -8.09
CA MET A 176 2.64 21.24 -8.97
C MET A 176 2.26 19.93 -8.27
N LEU A 177 3.14 19.40 -7.39
CA LEU A 177 2.89 18.14 -6.67
C LEU A 177 1.85 18.27 -5.56
N ASP A 178 1.72 19.47 -4.98
CA ASP A 178 0.80 19.74 -3.88
C ASP A 178 0.00 21.02 -4.17
N ASN A 179 -0.92 20.94 -5.10
CA ASN A 179 -1.81 22.05 -5.42
C ASN A 179 -3.03 21.98 -4.48
N SER A 180 -3.18 23.00 -3.66
CA SER A 180 -4.29 23.14 -2.69
C SER A 180 -5.58 23.68 -3.30
N ASP A 181 -5.59 24.04 -4.59
CA ASP A 181 -6.78 24.55 -5.27
C ASP A 181 -7.75 23.38 -5.58
N LYS A 182 -8.97 23.46 -5.02
CA LYS A 182 -10.00 22.43 -5.17
C LYS A 182 -10.36 22.11 -6.62
N ALA A 183 -10.35 23.09 -7.50
CA ALA A 183 -10.66 22.90 -8.91
C ALA A 183 -9.57 22.09 -9.63
N SER A 184 -8.30 22.34 -9.32
CA SER A 184 -7.18 21.58 -9.89
C SER A 184 -7.05 20.18 -9.29
N GLN A 185 -7.45 19.96 -8.04
CA GLN A 185 -7.49 18.63 -7.42
C GLN A 185 -8.52 17.72 -8.12
N ILE A 186 -9.70 18.26 -8.43
CA ILE A 186 -10.76 17.52 -9.15
C ILE A 186 -10.34 17.22 -10.58
N MET A 187 -9.67 18.16 -11.27
CA MET A 187 -9.17 17.95 -12.63
C MET A 187 -8.02 16.93 -12.72
N GLN A 188 -7.29 16.72 -11.65
CA GLN A 188 -6.17 15.76 -11.57
C GLN A 188 -6.62 14.35 -11.14
N LEU A 189 -7.87 14.19 -10.67
CA LEU A 189 -8.45 12.87 -10.46
C LEU A 189 -8.78 12.29 -11.84
N PRO A 190 -8.37 11.06 -12.15
CA PRO A 190 -8.77 10.41 -13.39
C PRO A 190 -10.30 10.27 -13.39
N VAL A 191 -10.93 10.89 -14.36
CA VAL A 191 -12.35 10.71 -14.69
C VAL A 191 -12.52 9.30 -15.27
#